data_62210c4cede9e11274f9e887a0ddb640
#
_entry.id   62210c4cede9e11274f9e887a0ddb640
#
_cell.length_a   1.000
_cell.length_b   1.000
_cell.length_c   1.000
_cell.angle_alpha   90.00
_cell.angle_beta   90.00
_cell.angle_gamma   90.00
#
_symmetry.space_group_name_H-M   'P 1'
#
loop_
_entity.id
_entity.type
_entity.pdbx_description
1 polymer ?
#
loop_
_entity_poly.entity_id
_entity_poly.type
_entity_poly.pdbx_seq_one_letter_code
_entity_poly.pdbx_strand_id
1 'polypeptide(L)'
;MSKKQILPNIPKSQRMFGSTVYWITIVVAASALLVPIFILANPAGNILNPNLVFQAIFQGASPTEIWSYSAYGAFPGGHFYFSHITMADSWAMLLIAISCGFGLFGLVPAVVYQLIKEKDWFCAALGGTLIVLILLSSIGVLNIAG
;
A
#
# COMPACT_ATOMS: atom_id res chain seq x y z
N MET A 1 -21.51 25.80 34.42
CA MET A 1 -20.30 25.01 34.80
C MET A 1 -19.88 24.18 33.60
N SER A 2 -18.84 24.62 32.90
CA SER A 2 -18.31 23.87 31.73
C SER A 2 -17.56 22.65 32.25
N LYS A 3 -18.02 21.42 31.95
CA LYS A 3 -17.29 20.20 32.22
C LYS A 3 -16.06 20.22 31.32
N LYS A 4 -14.89 20.52 31.86
CA LYS A 4 -13.60 20.31 31.22
C LYS A 4 -13.53 18.82 30.88
N GLN A 5 -13.72 18.43 29.63
CA GLN A 5 -13.44 17.09 29.18
C GLN A 5 -11.95 16.83 29.40
N ILE A 6 -11.65 15.97 30.37
CA ILE A 6 -10.30 15.49 30.60
C ILE A 6 -10.02 14.52 29.44
N LEU A 7 -9.39 15.03 28.40
CA LEU A 7 -8.93 14.17 27.31
C LEU A 7 -7.90 13.18 27.86
N PRO A 8 -8.03 11.89 27.55
CA PRO A 8 -7.08 10.89 27.99
C PRO A 8 -5.69 11.25 27.52
N ASN A 9 -4.70 11.07 28.40
CA ASN A 9 -3.28 11.32 28.06
C ASN A 9 -2.80 10.21 27.13
N ILE A 10 -2.90 10.44 25.82
CA ILE A 10 -2.49 9.48 24.79
C ILE A 10 -0.95 9.42 24.74
N PRO A 11 -0.33 8.24 24.86
CA PRO A 11 1.12 8.06 24.72
C PRO A 11 1.64 8.66 23.42
N LYS A 12 2.88 9.19 23.46
CA LYS A 12 3.47 9.85 22.29
C LYS A 12 3.69 8.87 21.13
N SER A 13 4.04 7.62 21.42
CA SER A 13 4.18 6.55 20.43
C SER A 13 2.89 6.36 19.62
N GLN A 14 1.74 6.27 20.29
CA GLN A 14 0.45 6.11 19.63
C GLN A 14 0.07 7.33 18.78
N ARG A 15 0.40 8.53 19.26
CA ARG A 15 0.19 9.76 18.48
C ARG A 15 1.09 9.81 17.25
N MET A 16 2.35 9.39 17.36
CA MET A 16 3.27 9.30 16.23
C MET A 16 2.74 8.31 15.19
N PHE A 17 2.36 7.10 15.63
CA PHE A 17 1.77 6.10 14.74
C PHE A 17 0.54 6.65 14.01
N GLY A 18 -0.45 7.15 14.76
CA GLY A 18 -1.69 7.66 14.20
C GLY A 18 -1.47 8.84 13.23
N SER A 19 -0.57 9.76 13.56
CA SER A 19 -0.24 10.90 12.67
C SER A 19 0.43 10.45 11.38
N THR A 20 1.36 9.50 11.45
CA THR A 20 2.05 8.96 10.27
C THR A 20 1.06 8.24 9.35
N VAL A 21 0.25 7.36 9.90
CA VAL A 21 -0.80 6.64 9.15
C VAL A 21 -1.77 7.63 8.49
N TYR A 22 -2.25 8.61 9.24
CA TYR A 22 -3.17 9.64 8.74
C TYR A 22 -2.63 10.38 7.50
N TRP A 23 -1.39 10.90 7.58
CA TRP A 23 -0.83 11.66 6.48
C TRP A 23 -0.51 10.78 5.26
N ILE A 24 0.03 9.57 5.46
CA ILE A 24 0.29 8.65 4.36
C ILE A 24 -1.02 8.28 3.67
N THR A 25 -2.08 7.98 4.44
CA THR A 25 -3.40 7.65 3.88
C THR A 25 -3.95 8.79 3.02
N ILE A 26 -3.83 10.06 3.47
CA ILE A 26 -4.28 11.21 2.67
C ILE A 26 -3.51 11.30 1.35
N VAL A 27 -2.17 11.19 1.41
CA VAL A 27 -1.34 11.27 0.20
C VAL A 27 -1.65 10.15 -0.77
N VAL A 28 -1.75 8.91 -0.28
CA VAL A 28 -2.08 7.75 -1.11
C VAL A 28 -3.48 7.87 -1.70
N ALA A 29 -4.48 8.27 -0.92
CA ALA A 29 -5.85 8.46 -1.41
C ALA A 29 -5.93 9.55 -2.48
N ALA A 30 -5.29 10.69 -2.26
CA ALA A 30 -5.24 11.76 -3.25
C ALA A 30 -4.54 11.30 -4.55
N SER A 31 -3.43 10.58 -4.43
CA SER A 31 -2.71 10.03 -5.58
C SER A 31 -3.54 8.99 -6.33
N ALA A 32 -4.26 8.12 -5.60
CA ALA A 32 -5.12 7.10 -6.18
C ALA A 32 -6.29 7.68 -7.00
N LEU A 33 -6.75 8.88 -6.68
CA LEU A 33 -7.74 9.61 -7.48
C LEU A 33 -7.16 10.17 -8.78
N LEU A 34 -5.88 10.52 -8.79
CA LEU A 34 -5.21 11.13 -9.95
C LEU A 34 -4.70 10.09 -10.95
N VAL A 35 -4.22 8.93 -10.47
CA VAL A 35 -3.61 7.90 -11.33
C VAL A 35 -4.54 7.42 -12.46
N PRO A 36 -5.84 7.13 -12.24
CA PRO A 36 -6.74 6.76 -13.33
C PRO A 36 -6.85 7.81 -14.43
N ILE A 37 -6.75 9.10 -14.08
CA ILE A 37 -6.78 10.19 -15.05
C ILE A 37 -5.55 10.11 -15.97
N PHE A 38 -4.36 9.86 -15.42
CA PHE A 38 -3.14 9.68 -16.20
C PHE A 38 -3.18 8.43 -17.08
N ILE A 39 -3.73 7.30 -16.56
CA ILE A 39 -3.91 6.07 -17.32
C ILE A 39 -4.80 6.30 -18.54
N LEU A 40 -5.91 7.02 -18.38
CA LEU A 40 -6.84 7.33 -19.46
C LEU A 40 -6.33 8.41 -20.41
N ALA A 41 -5.53 9.36 -19.92
CA ALA A 41 -4.96 10.43 -20.76
C ALA A 41 -3.90 9.91 -21.75
N ASN A 42 -3.19 8.84 -21.40
CA ASN A 42 -2.20 8.20 -22.27
C ASN A 42 -2.38 6.68 -22.31
N PRO A 43 -3.41 6.14 -22.98
CA PRO A 43 -3.70 4.71 -22.98
C PRO A 43 -2.58 3.85 -23.52
N ALA A 44 -1.81 4.33 -24.49
CA ALA A 44 -0.69 3.60 -25.09
C ALA A 44 0.57 3.57 -24.21
N GLY A 45 0.68 4.48 -23.23
CA GLY A 45 1.80 4.56 -22.30
C GLY A 45 1.65 3.68 -21.07
N ASN A 46 0.71 2.75 -21.07
CA ASN A 46 0.47 1.79 -19.99
C ASN A 46 0.94 0.38 -20.40
N ILE A 47 1.22 -0.46 -19.44
CA ILE A 47 1.51 -1.89 -19.68
C ILE A 47 0.27 -2.57 -20.29
N LEU A 48 -0.90 -2.26 -19.73
CA LEU A 48 -2.19 -2.69 -20.24
C LEU A 48 -2.93 -1.48 -20.81
N ASN A 49 -3.19 -1.49 -22.11
CA ASN A 49 -4.00 -0.46 -22.74
C ASN A 49 -5.45 -0.58 -22.25
N PRO A 50 -5.99 0.42 -21.51
CA PRO A 50 -7.32 0.33 -20.91
C PRO A 50 -8.43 0.09 -21.93
N ASN A 51 -8.30 0.59 -23.15
CA ASN A 51 -9.31 0.39 -24.21
C ASN A 51 -9.39 -1.08 -24.63
N LEU A 52 -8.24 -1.76 -24.76
CA LEU A 52 -8.18 -3.19 -25.06
C LEU A 52 -8.69 -4.03 -23.90
N VAL A 53 -8.31 -3.65 -22.68
CA VAL A 53 -8.75 -4.36 -21.46
C VAL A 53 -10.26 -4.30 -21.31
N PHE A 54 -10.88 -3.13 -21.47
CA PHE A 54 -12.34 -3.02 -21.39
C PHE A 54 -13.05 -3.84 -22.48
N GLN A 55 -12.57 -3.82 -23.72
CA GLN A 55 -13.12 -4.64 -24.79
C GLN A 55 -13.01 -6.15 -24.45
N ALA A 56 -11.86 -6.60 -23.98
CA ALA A 56 -11.64 -7.99 -23.60
C ALA A 56 -12.56 -8.42 -22.45
N ILE A 57 -12.72 -7.58 -21.42
CA ILE A 57 -13.64 -7.86 -20.30
C ILE A 57 -15.08 -8.02 -20.78
N PHE A 58 -15.57 -7.11 -21.65
CA PHE A 58 -16.93 -7.20 -22.19
C PHE A 58 -17.13 -8.41 -23.11
N GLN A 59 -16.07 -8.95 -23.68
CA GLN A 59 -16.08 -10.19 -24.46
C GLN A 59 -15.96 -11.44 -23.61
N GLY A 60 -15.80 -11.31 -22.30
CA GLY A 60 -15.68 -12.43 -21.36
C GLY A 60 -14.28 -13.07 -21.33
N ALA A 61 -13.24 -12.32 -21.73
CA ALA A 61 -11.87 -12.81 -21.71
C ALA A 61 -11.41 -13.14 -20.29
N SER A 62 -10.64 -14.21 -20.16
CA SER A 62 -10.02 -14.62 -18.90
C SER A 62 -8.89 -13.64 -18.50
N PRO A 63 -8.50 -13.58 -17.21
CA PRO A 63 -7.38 -12.75 -16.78
C PRO A 63 -6.08 -13.03 -17.55
N THR A 64 -5.80 -14.28 -17.87
CA THR A 64 -4.61 -14.69 -18.65
C THR A 64 -4.66 -14.14 -20.07
N GLU A 65 -5.82 -14.15 -20.72
CA GLU A 65 -6.01 -13.57 -22.05
C GLU A 65 -5.85 -12.06 -22.01
N ILE A 66 -6.36 -11.36 -20.98
CA ILE A 66 -6.19 -9.93 -20.80
C ILE A 66 -4.71 -9.59 -20.70
N TRP A 67 -3.92 -10.36 -19.93
CA TRP A 67 -2.48 -10.13 -19.82
C TRP A 67 -1.71 -10.44 -21.11
N SER A 68 -2.23 -11.30 -21.98
CA SER A 68 -1.64 -11.54 -23.31
C SER A 68 -1.64 -10.30 -24.21
N TYR A 69 -2.57 -9.36 -23.98
CA TYR A 69 -2.62 -8.06 -24.67
C TYR A 69 -1.66 -7.01 -24.09
N SER A 70 -0.94 -7.34 -23.02
CA SER A 70 0.07 -6.44 -22.46
C SER A 70 1.27 -6.32 -23.40
N ALA A 71 2.05 -5.27 -23.22
CA ALA A 71 3.30 -5.08 -23.97
C ALA A 71 4.31 -6.24 -23.79
N TYR A 72 4.11 -7.09 -22.80
CA TYR A 72 4.98 -8.24 -22.47
C TYR A 72 4.40 -9.59 -22.88
N GLY A 73 3.16 -9.63 -23.38
CA GLY A 73 2.47 -10.86 -23.78
C GLY A 73 2.06 -11.80 -22.64
N ALA A 74 2.42 -11.45 -21.39
CA ALA A 74 2.10 -12.22 -20.19
C ALA A 74 2.13 -11.30 -18.95
N PHE A 75 1.71 -11.82 -17.80
CA PHE A 75 1.83 -11.11 -16.52
C PHE A 75 3.30 -10.94 -16.14
N PRO A 76 3.81 -9.71 -15.97
CA PRO A 76 5.24 -9.44 -15.74
C PRO A 76 5.72 -9.72 -14.31
N GLY A 77 4.88 -10.36 -13.49
CA GLY A 77 5.18 -10.65 -12.09
C GLY A 77 4.68 -9.60 -11.10
N GLY A 78 4.64 -9.95 -9.80
CA GLY A 78 4.01 -9.13 -8.76
C GLY A 78 4.71 -7.79 -8.45
N HIS A 79 5.98 -7.63 -8.83
CA HIS A 79 6.78 -6.44 -8.54
C HIS A 79 7.15 -5.63 -9.78
N PHE A 80 6.44 -5.81 -10.88
CA PHE A 80 6.71 -5.15 -12.16
C PHE A 80 6.74 -3.62 -12.09
N TYR A 81 6.02 -3.03 -11.15
CA TYR A 81 5.95 -1.58 -10.96
C TYR A 81 7.31 -0.92 -10.63
N PHE A 82 8.28 -1.66 -10.08
CA PHE A 82 9.63 -1.15 -9.87
C PHE A 82 10.41 -1.01 -11.17
N SER A 83 10.21 -1.94 -12.11
CA SER A 83 10.92 -1.94 -13.40
C SER A 83 10.28 -0.98 -14.41
N HIS A 84 9.02 -0.59 -14.21
CA HIS A 84 8.22 0.16 -15.18
C HIS A 84 7.63 1.45 -14.58
N ILE A 85 8.37 2.10 -13.69
CA ILE A 85 7.93 3.28 -12.95
C ILE A 85 7.52 4.48 -13.83
N THR A 86 7.87 4.47 -15.10
CA THR A 86 7.45 5.51 -16.07
C THR A 86 6.03 5.33 -16.60
N MET A 87 5.41 4.18 -16.34
CA MET A 87 4.06 3.84 -16.79
C MET A 87 3.02 4.16 -15.71
N ALA A 88 1.86 4.72 -16.09
CA ALA A 88 0.88 5.17 -15.11
C ALA A 88 0.20 4.02 -14.33
N ASP A 89 -0.03 2.88 -14.98
CA ASP A 89 -0.56 1.69 -14.33
C ASP A 89 0.41 1.07 -13.30
N SER A 90 1.72 1.22 -13.51
CA SER A 90 2.72 0.86 -12.50
C SER A 90 2.61 1.72 -11.24
N TRP A 91 2.26 3.00 -11.37
CA TRP A 91 1.96 3.86 -10.22
C TRP A 91 0.73 3.39 -9.44
N ALA A 92 -0.32 2.92 -10.13
CA ALA A 92 -1.48 2.34 -9.46
C ALA A 92 -1.08 1.16 -8.56
N MET A 93 -0.27 0.25 -9.09
CA MET A 93 0.21 -0.91 -8.34
C MET A 93 1.17 -0.52 -7.21
N LEU A 94 2.04 0.45 -7.42
CA LEU A 94 2.93 0.99 -6.39
C LEU A 94 2.13 1.60 -5.23
N LEU A 95 1.08 2.38 -5.52
CA LEU A 95 0.20 2.95 -4.49
C LEU A 95 -0.51 1.86 -3.68
N ILE A 96 -0.96 0.79 -4.32
CA ILE A 96 -1.55 -0.37 -3.64
C ILE A 96 -0.50 -1.03 -2.73
N ALA A 97 0.72 -1.26 -3.23
CA ALA A 97 1.81 -1.83 -2.44
C ALA A 97 2.17 -0.95 -1.23
N ILE A 98 2.26 0.38 -1.42
CA ILE A 98 2.46 1.33 -0.32
C ILE A 98 1.30 1.27 0.67
N SER A 99 0.06 1.18 0.19
CA SER A 99 -1.14 1.08 1.04
C SER A 99 -1.11 -0.16 1.92
N CYS A 100 -0.63 -1.28 1.40
CA CYS A 100 -0.48 -2.52 2.18
C CYS A 100 0.64 -2.42 3.22
N GLY A 101 1.73 -1.71 2.90
CA GLY A 101 2.91 -1.58 3.75
C GLY A 101 2.97 -0.34 4.64
N PHE A 102 2.03 0.62 4.51
CA PHE A 102 2.15 1.91 5.19
C PHE A 102 2.12 1.81 6.73
N GLY A 103 1.51 0.76 7.27
CA GLY A 103 1.54 0.47 8.70
C GLY A 103 2.96 0.36 9.27
N LEU A 104 3.93 -0.14 8.49
CA LEU A 104 5.33 -0.23 8.90
C LEU A 104 5.96 1.14 9.16
N PHE A 105 5.68 2.12 8.29
CA PHE A 105 6.26 3.47 8.42
C PHE A 105 5.83 4.18 9.71
N GLY A 106 4.63 3.89 10.21
CA GLY A 106 4.17 4.40 11.50
C GLY A 106 4.56 3.50 12.68
N LEU A 107 4.53 2.18 12.47
CA LEU A 107 4.72 1.20 13.54
C LEU A 107 6.19 1.12 13.99
N VAL A 108 7.14 1.13 13.06
CA VAL A 108 8.57 1.06 13.38
C VAL A 108 9.01 2.21 14.31
N PRO A 109 8.81 3.49 13.98
CA PRO A 109 9.20 4.58 14.89
C PRO A 109 8.41 4.56 16.21
N ALA A 110 7.14 4.14 16.20
CA ALA A 110 6.35 4.02 17.41
C ALA A 110 6.91 2.96 18.37
N VAL A 111 7.25 1.77 17.85
CA VAL A 111 7.87 0.68 18.65
C VAL A 111 9.22 1.08 19.20
N VAL A 112 10.06 1.72 18.38
CA VAL A 112 11.37 2.23 18.84
C VAL A 112 11.18 3.25 19.96
N TYR A 113 10.22 4.16 19.83
CA TYR A 113 9.92 5.15 20.85
C TYR A 113 9.39 4.52 22.15
N GLN A 114 8.52 3.50 22.05
CA GLN A 114 8.03 2.72 23.19
C GLN A 114 9.17 2.06 23.96
N LEU A 115 10.12 1.42 23.24
CA LEU A 115 11.27 0.77 23.86
C LEU A 115 12.20 1.76 24.58
N ILE A 116 12.52 2.86 23.93
CA ILE A 116 13.57 3.77 24.43
C ILE A 116 13.02 4.78 25.46
N LYS A 117 11.82 5.32 25.23
CA LYS A 117 11.29 6.45 26.01
C LYS A 117 10.17 6.08 26.97
N GLU A 118 9.23 5.27 26.52
CA GLU A 118 8.06 4.88 27.32
C GLU A 118 8.32 3.64 28.16
N LYS A 119 9.33 2.83 27.79
CA LYS A 119 9.70 1.56 28.45
C LYS A 119 8.53 0.58 28.58
N ASP A 120 7.59 0.68 27.63
CA ASP A 120 6.44 -0.23 27.54
C ASP A 120 6.83 -1.45 26.69
N TRP A 121 7.44 -2.42 27.35
CA TRP A 121 7.93 -3.64 26.72
C TRP A 121 6.82 -4.50 26.13
N PHE A 122 5.64 -4.49 26.75
CA PHE A 122 4.51 -5.29 26.27
C PHE A 122 3.98 -4.78 24.93
N CYS A 123 3.65 -3.49 24.84
CA CYS A 123 3.21 -2.89 23.58
C CYS A 123 4.29 -2.93 22.50
N ALA A 124 5.56 -2.74 22.90
CA ALA A 124 6.67 -2.84 21.96
C ALA A 124 6.86 -4.27 21.42
N ALA A 125 6.68 -5.31 22.23
CA ALA A 125 6.74 -6.69 21.79
C ALA A 125 5.61 -7.01 20.79
N LEU A 126 4.38 -6.58 21.06
CA LEU A 126 3.25 -6.74 20.13
C LEU A 126 3.51 -6.02 18.80
N GLY A 127 3.94 -4.77 18.86
CA GLY A 127 4.28 -4.00 17.67
C GLY A 127 5.43 -4.63 16.88
N GLY A 128 6.47 -5.11 17.56
CA GLY A 128 7.59 -5.82 16.94
C GLY A 128 7.14 -7.11 16.24
N THR A 129 6.27 -7.88 16.86
CA THR A 129 5.68 -9.08 16.23
C THR A 129 4.93 -8.73 14.96
N LEU A 130 4.12 -7.67 14.97
CA LEU A 130 3.41 -7.21 13.77
C LEU A 130 4.37 -6.78 12.66
N ILE A 131 5.46 -6.06 12.99
CA ILE A 131 6.49 -5.69 12.02
C ILE A 131 7.06 -6.94 11.34
N VAL A 132 7.45 -7.94 12.13
CA VAL A 132 8.00 -9.20 11.62
C VAL A 132 7.00 -9.91 10.70
N LEU A 133 5.74 -10.01 11.10
CA LEU A 133 4.69 -10.65 10.29
C LEU A 133 4.48 -9.93 8.96
N ILE A 134 4.43 -8.60 8.96
CA ILE A 134 4.28 -7.81 7.73
C ILE A 134 5.49 -8.02 6.82
N LEU A 135 6.71 -8.01 7.35
CA LEU A 135 7.93 -8.24 6.57
C LEU A 135 7.96 -9.66 5.98
N LEU A 136 7.64 -10.68 6.76
CA LEU A 136 7.58 -12.06 6.26
C LEU A 136 6.52 -12.24 5.18
N SER A 137 5.37 -11.59 5.32
CA SER A 137 4.34 -11.57 4.29
C SER A 137 4.80 -10.86 3.01
N SER A 138 5.52 -9.74 3.14
CA SER A 138 6.02 -8.97 2.00
C SER A 138 7.08 -9.72 1.19
N ILE A 139 7.87 -10.59 1.82
CA ILE A 139 8.90 -11.41 1.16
C ILE A 139 8.27 -12.69 0.53
N GLY A 140 6.97 -12.92 0.75
CA GLY A 140 6.28 -14.10 0.24
C GLY A 140 6.55 -15.40 1.00
N VAL A 141 7.21 -15.32 2.16
CA VAL A 141 7.44 -16.49 3.04
C VAL A 141 6.12 -17.05 3.58
N LEU A 142 5.14 -16.17 3.83
CA LEU A 142 3.79 -16.54 4.22
C LEU A 142 2.89 -16.63 2.98
N ASN A 143 3.27 -17.45 2.02
CA ASN A 143 2.44 -17.71 0.86
C ASN A 143 1.32 -18.69 1.28
N ILE A 144 0.16 -18.15 1.67
CA ILE A 144 -1.06 -18.91 1.93
C ILE A 144 -1.78 -19.12 0.59
N ALA A 145 -1.04 -19.57 -0.42
CA ALA A 145 -1.63 -20.03 -1.66
C ALA A 145 -1.83 -21.53 -1.54
N GLY A 146 -3.05 -21.91 -1.14
CA GLY A 146 -3.58 -23.24 -1.45
C GLY A 146 -3.93 -23.31 -2.91
#